data_6bf11b6f2fed305d190b1e1bb2c795cd
#
_entry.id   6bf11b6f2fed305d190b1e1bb2c795cd
#
_cell.length_a   1.000
_cell.length_b   1.000
_cell.length_c   1.000
_cell.angle_alpha   90.00
_cell.angle_beta   90.00
_cell.angle_gamma   90.00
#
_symmetry.space_group_name_H-M   'P 1'
#
loop_
_entity.id
_entity.type
_entity.pdbx_description
1 polymer ?
#
loop_
_entity_poly.entity_id
_entity_poly.type
_entity_poly.pdbx_seq_one_letter_code
_entity_poly.pdbx_strand_id
1 'polypeptide(L)'
;MPIEIGELLDRGPWPRLGKLVTLLCALALVFDGFDISIVGFAIPSILRDWHLARANFAPLLVIGLVGMTIGSLSAGAIGDRIGRRAALLSSVTLFGIATVASAFAPNLLAIDLLRFTAAAGIGGAMPNAATMSAEFTPLRKRAIAVMLTIVCIPLGGALAGSVAAFVLPVAGWRALFLIGGIVPIALAIVMALLIPESPRFLSRNPRRAAELARLLTRLQHAIPVGATFVEAAVEELASSKARAHRGTILHDFFGDGQARSTLALWLAFFSSSANVYMCFSWLPSLLSAGGLNLSVASEGLAAFNYGGVAGVLCFATLVNRFGSRPLALAASLMAALTALLLVAVQIKPTGNPFPLLAALAAHGFCVNSVQTSFFALSVHLYPTRARATGVAASSAVARMGGILSASIGPVIVQAGPPRFFKFLTLAMLCAFIGLAILRNHIPRMTAKTI
;
A
#
# COMPACT_ATOMS: atom_id res chain seq x y z
N MET A 1 -20.52 -12.65 34.02
CA MET A 1 -20.81 -11.34 33.39
C MET A 1 -20.31 -11.37 31.95
N PRO A 2 -21.09 -10.96 30.96
CA PRO A 2 -20.61 -10.85 29.60
C PRO A 2 -19.62 -9.67 29.54
N ILE A 3 -18.43 -9.93 29.02
CA ILE A 3 -17.37 -8.91 28.81
C ILE A 3 -17.38 -8.53 27.35
N GLU A 4 -17.58 -7.24 27.06
CA GLU A 4 -17.47 -6.71 25.72
C GLU A 4 -15.99 -6.51 25.36
N ILE A 5 -15.52 -7.30 24.40
CA ILE A 5 -14.09 -7.33 24.02
C ILE A 5 -13.65 -6.02 23.37
N GLY A 6 -14.53 -5.41 22.57
CA GLY A 6 -14.24 -4.13 21.93
C GLY A 6 -13.89 -3.05 22.97
N GLU A 7 -14.73 -2.90 23.98
CA GLU A 7 -14.53 -1.91 25.03
C GLU A 7 -13.27 -2.19 25.87
N LEU A 8 -13.01 -3.47 26.18
CA LEU A 8 -11.84 -3.89 26.94
C LEU A 8 -10.54 -3.55 26.22
N LEU A 9 -10.46 -3.84 24.94
CA LEU A 9 -9.25 -3.57 24.12
C LEU A 9 -9.08 -2.07 23.82
N ASP A 10 -10.18 -1.34 23.64
CA ASP A 10 -10.16 0.07 23.25
C ASP A 10 -9.74 1.01 24.35
N ARG A 11 -10.06 0.71 25.62
CA ARG A 11 -9.74 1.54 26.79
C ARG A 11 -8.43 1.19 27.49
N GLY A 12 -7.83 0.04 27.17
CA GLY A 12 -6.62 -0.45 27.84
C GLY A 12 -5.33 0.30 27.44
N PRO A 13 -4.22 0.07 28.16
CA PRO A 13 -2.91 0.51 27.73
C PRO A 13 -2.48 -0.25 26.49
N TRP A 14 -1.55 0.30 25.69
CA TRP A 14 -0.96 -0.42 24.56
C TRP A 14 0.09 -1.41 25.06
N PRO A 15 -0.22 -2.73 25.15
CA PRO A 15 0.65 -3.72 25.76
C PRO A 15 1.86 -4.02 24.85
N ARG A 16 2.92 -4.59 25.47
CA ARG A 16 4.14 -5.00 24.72
C ARG A 16 3.82 -5.94 23.55
N LEU A 17 2.93 -6.89 23.76
CA LEU A 17 2.50 -7.82 22.71
C LEU A 17 1.80 -7.08 21.54
N GLY A 18 0.93 -6.10 21.83
CA GLY A 18 0.30 -5.30 20.80
C GLY A 18 1.31 -4.49 19.98
N LYS A 19 2.32 -3.91 20.62
CA LYS A 19 3.42 -3.21 19.92
C LYS A 19 4.22 -4.15 19.03
N LEU A 20 4.52 -5.38 19.52
CA LEU A 20 5.22 -6.41 18.75
C LEU A 20 4.41 -6.84 17.52
N VAL A 21 3.10 -7.08 17.67
CA VAL A 21 2.22 -7.42 16.54
C VAL A 21 2.22 -6.30 15.50
N THR A 22 2.06 -5.04 15.92
CA THR A 22 2.12 -3.88 15.01
C THR A 22 3.47 -3.79 14.30
N LEU A 23 4.58 -4.01 15.00
CA LEU A 23 5.92 -4.00 14.41
C LEU A 23 6.07 -5.10 13.34
N LEU A 24 5.65 -6.33 13.64
CA LEU A 24 5.75 -7.44 12.70
C LEU A 24 4.83 -7.25 11.48
N CYS A 25 3.64 -6.67 11.67
CA CYS A 25 2.76 -6.27 10.57
C CYS A 25 3.40 -5.16 9.71
N ALA A 26 4.04 -4.19 10.35
CA ALA A 26 4.77 -3.12 9.65
C ALA A 26 5.94 -3.68 8.83
N LEU A 27 6.72 -4.60 9.40
CA LEU A 27 7.81 -5.29 8.69
C LEU A 27 7.28 -6.11 7.49
N ALA A 28 6.13 -6.77 7.63
CA ALA A 28 5.52 -7.47 6.50
C ALA A 28 5.20 -6.49 5.35
N LEU A 29 4.73 -5.27 5.65
CA LEU A 29 4.46 -4.25 4.63
C LEU A 29 5.73 -3.56 4.10
N VAL A 30 6.84 -3.55 4.85
CA VAL A 30 8.15 -3.19 4.28
C VAL A 30 8.51 -4.15 3.15
N PHE A 31 8.36 -5.45 3.36
CA PHE A 31 8.69 -6.45 2.33
C PHE A 31 7.66 -6.50 1.20
N ASP A 32 6.42 -6.13 1.45
CA ASP A 32 5.41 -5.86 0.42
C ASP A 32 5.89 -4.75 -0.53
N GLY A 33 6.24 -3.58 0.02
CA GLY A 33 6.77 -2.46 -0.76
C GLY A 33 8.12 -2.76 -1.44
N PHE A 34 8.96 -3.57 -0.79
CA PHE A 34 10.22 -4.06 -1.37
C PHE A 34 9.93 -4.89 -2.62
N ASP A 35 9.04 -5.89 -2.52
CA ASP A 35 8.72 -6.80 -3.63
C ASP A 35 8.04 -6.08 -4.82
N ILE A 36 7.13 -5.15 -4.56
CA ILE A 36 6.52 -4.32 -5.61
C ILE A 36 7.60 -3.56 -6.40
N SER A 37 8.62 -3.06 -5.72
CA SER A 37 9.65 -2.20 -6.31
C SER A 37 10.75 -2.99 -7.03
N ILE A 38 11.12 -4.20 -6.56
CA ILE A 38 12.22 -4.97 -7.17
C ILE A 38 11.96 -5.31 -8.63
N VAL A 39 10.70 -5.46 -9.04
CA VAL A 39 10.35 -5.71 -10.45
C VAL A 39 10.85 -4.58 -11.33
N GLY A 40 10.56 -3.31 -10.95
CA GLY A 40 11.01 -2.13 -11.69
C GLY A 40 12.55 -2.05 -11.81
N PHE A 41 13.26 -2.42 -10.75
CA PHE A 41 14.73 -2.48 -10.75
C PHE A 41 15.28 -3.61 -11.60
N ALA A 42 14.61 -4.77 -11.62
CA ALA A 42 15.06 -5.94 -12.35
C ALA A 42 14.85 -5.83 -13.87
N ILE A 43 13.85 -5.07 -14.34
CA ILE A 43 13.50 -4.95 -15.77
C ILE A 43 14.72 -4.64 -16.65
N PRO A 44 15.57 -3.63 -16.39
CA PRO A 44 16.72 -3.35 -17.26
C PRO A 44 17.72 -4.49 -17.38
N SER A 45 17.91 -5.26 -16.29
CA SER A 45 18.82 -6.43 -16.29
C SER A 45 18.22 -7.60 -17.04
N ILE A 46 16.95 -7.93 -16.82
CA ILE A 46 16.26 -9.03 -17.49
C ILE A 46 16.17 -8.78 -19.00
N LEU A 47 15.87 -7.54 -19.42
CA LEU A 47 15.84 -7.15 -20.83
C LEU A 47 17.19 -7.42 -21.52
N ARG A 48 18.29 -7.14 -20.83
CA ARG A 48 19.64 -7.41 -21.35
C ARG A 48 19.94 -8.89 -21.42
N ASP A 49 19.66 -9.62 -20.32
CA ASP A 49 19.98 -11.06 -20.22
C ASP A 49 19.19 -11.91 -21.24
N TRP A 50 17.92 -11.55 -21.48
CA TRP A 50 17.03 -12.32 -22.35
C TRP A 50 16.86 -11.70 -23.74
N HIS A 51 17.56 -10.61 -24.06
CA HIS A 51 17.48 -9.88 -25.34
C HIS A 51 16.04 -9.52 -25.74
N LEU A 52 15.24 -9.07 -24.77
CA LEU A 52 13.83 -8.76 -24.94
C LEU A 52 13.60 -7.26 -25.17
N ALA A 53 12.53 -6.94 -25.94
CA ALA A 53 12.05 -5.58 -26.05
C ALA A 53 11.28 -5.17 -24.79
N ARG A 54 11.30 -3.86 -24.43
CA ARG A 54 10.59 -3.34 -23.25
C ARG A 54 9.08 -3.63 -23.29
N ALA A 55 8.49 -3.64 -24.47
CA ALA A 55 7.06 -3.95 -24.65
C ALA A 55 6.68 -5.33 -24.09
N ASN A 56 7.59 -6.30 -24.11
CA ASN A 56 7.35 -7.65 -23.60
C ASN A 56 7.12 -7.69 -22.09
N PHE A 57 7.51 -6.63 -21.36
CA PHE A 57 7.33 -6.53 -19.89
C PHE A 57 6.02 -5.88 -19.46
N ALA A 58 5.29 -5.20 -20.35
CA ALA A 58 4.01 -4.62 -20.01
C ALA A 58 2.99 -5.66 -19.48
N PRO A 59 2.84 -6.86 -20.10
CA PRO A 59 1.97 -7.91 -19.57
C PRO A 59 2.32 -8.33 -18.14
N LEU A 60 3.60 -8.50 -17.81
CA LEU A 60 4.07 -8.86 -16.47
C LEU A 60 3.56 -7.89 -15.40
N LEU A 61 3.70 -6.60 -15.65
CA LEU A 61 3.26 -5.56 -14.72
C LEU A 61 1.72 -5.52 -14.60
N VAL A 62 1.01 -5.67 -15.72
CA VAL A 62 -0.47 -5.73 -15.73
C VAL A 62 -0.97 -6.95 -14.96
N ILE A 63 -0.43 -8.14 -15.25
CA ILE A 63 -0.79 -9.40 -14.59
C ILE A 63 -0.52 -9.32 -13.10
N GLY A 64 0.60 -8.70 -12.68
CA GLY A 64 0.88 -8.43 -11.28
C GLY A 64 -0.19 -7.59 -10.61
N LEU A 65 -0.62 -6.47 -11.22
CA LEU A 65 -1.69 -5.63 -10.68
C LEU A 65 -3.06 -6.33 -10.60
N VAL A 66 -3.36 -7.20 -11.57
CA VAL A 66 -4.55 -8.07 -11.54
C VAL A 66 -4.46 -9.05 -10.38
N GLY A 67 -3.32 -9.73 -10.20
CA GLY A 67 -3.07 -10.62 -9.08
C GLY A 67 -3.24 -9.93 -7.72
N MET A 68 -2.66 -8.74 -7.56
CA MET A 68 -2.80 -7.92 -6.35
C MET A 68 -4.28 -7.55 -6.08
N THR A 69 -5.06 -7.27 -7.13
CA THR A 69 -6.48 -6.94 -7.00
C THR A 69 -7.27 -8.15 -6.51
N ILE A 70 -7.06 -9.31 -7.11
CA ILE A 70 -7.71 -10.57 -6.71
C ILE A 70 -7.32 -10.93 -5.28
N GLY A 71 -6.03 -10.85 -4.93
CA GLY A 71 -5.53 -11.09 -3.58
C GLY A 71 -6.18 -10.18 -2.54
N SER A 72 -6.27 -8.89 -2.83
CA SER A 72 -6.89 -7.91 -1.92
C SER A 72 -8.39 -8.14 -1.71
N LEU A 73 -9.13 -8.49 -2.76
CA LEU A 73 -10.55 -8.80 -2.66
C LEU A 73 -10.83 -10.10 -1.90
N SER A 74 -9.99 -11.13 -2.11
CA SER A 74 -10.15 -12.42 -1.45
C SER A 74 -9.68 -12.40 0.01
N ALA A 75 -8.68 -11.59 0.35
CA ALA A 75 -8.04 -11.56 1.65
C ALA A 75 -8.99 -11.24 2.81
N GLY A 76 -9.94 -10.33 2.60
CA GLY A 76 -10.96 -10.01 3.59
C GLY A 76 -11.82 -11.22 3.92
N ALA A 77 -12.37 -11.88 2.90
CA ALA A 77 -13.21 -13.07 3.05
C ALA A 77 -12.44 -14.25 3.64
N ILE A 78 -11.18 -14.44 3.24
CA ILE A 78 -10.29 -15.46 3.78
C ILE A 78 -10.00 -15.16 5.26
N GLY A 79 -9.59 -13.95 5.60
CA GLY A 79 -9.30 -13.54 6.97
C GLY A 79 -10.50 -13.66 7.92
N ASP A 80 -11.72 -13.43 7.42
CA ASP A 80 -12.95 -13.60 8.19
C ASP A 80 -13.31 -15.08 8.43
N ARG A 81 -12.89 -15.99 7.53
CA ARG A 81 -13.18 -17.43 7.63
C ARG A 81 -12.14 -18.22 8.40
N ILE A 82 -10.86 -18.05 8.06
CA ILE A 82 -9.76 -18.85 8.63
C ILE A 82 -8.98 -18.13 9.75
N GLY A 83 -9.23 -16.85 9.95
CA GLY A 83 -8.55 -16.01 10.94
C GLY A 83 -7.56 -15.02 10.30
N ARG A 84 -7.37 -13.90 10.98
CA ARG A 84 -6.51 -12.80 10.48
C ARG A 84 -5.04 -13.20 10.44
N ARG A 85 -4.58 -13.92 11.48
CA ARG A 85 -3.22 -14.45 11.55
C ARG A 85 -2.94 -15.41 10.40
N ALA A 86 -3.81 -16.41 10.19
CA ALA A 86 -3.63 -17.40 9.14
C ALA A 86 -3.63 -16.73 7.74
N ALA A 87 -4.52 -15.79 7.48
CA ALA A 87 -4.59 -15.06 6.22
C ALA A 87 -3.34 -14.19 5.98
N LEU A 88 -2.82 -13.53 7.02
CA LEU A 88 -1.59 -12.72 6.91
C LEU A 88 -0.37 -13.63 6.63
N LEU A 89 -0.22 -14.70 7.40
CA LEU A 89 0.90 -15.65 7.24
C LEU A 89 0.89 -16.31 5.86
N SER A 90 -0.29 -16.79 5.40
CA SER A 90 -0.41 -17.40 4.08
C SER A 90 -0.07 -16.39 2.96
N SER A 91 -0.49 -15.13 3.11
CA SER A 91 -0.16 -14.05 2.16
C SER A 91 1.34 -13.80 2.08
N VAL A 92 2.02 -13.63 3.24
CA VAL A 92 3.46 -13.37 3.29
C VAL A 92 4.26 -14.56 2.77
N THR A 93 3.87 -15.79 3.14
CA THR A 93 4.52 -17.02 2.67
C THR A 93 4.35 -17.20 1.17
N LEU A 94 3.14 -16.97 0.65
CA LEU A 94 2.83 -17.12 -0.78
C LEU A 94 3.68 -16.17 -1.63
N PHE A 95 3.72 -14.87 -1.29
CA PHE A 95 4.52 -13.94 -2.07
C PHE A 95 6.02 -14.22 -1.90
N GLY A 96 6.48 -14.59 -0.71
CA GLY A 96 7.88 -14.93 -0.48
C GLY A 96 8.34 -16.11 -1.33
N ILE A 97 7.59 -17.22 -1.33
CA ILE A 97 7.90 -18.41 -2.14
C ILE A 97 7.86 -18.08 -3.64
N ALA A 98 6.82 -17.39 -4.11
CA ALA A 98 6.69 -17.03 -5.51
C ALA A 98 7.81 -16.07 -5.97
N THR A 99 8.27 -15.18 -5.09
CA THR A 99 9.39 -14.28 -5.37
C THR A 99 10.72 -15.04 -5.43
N VAL A 100 10.98 -15.98 -4.52
CA VAL A 100 12.16 -16.87 -4.62
C VAL A 100 12.11 -17.68 -5.92
N ALA A 101 10.96 -18.27 -6.24
CA ALA A 101 10.80 -19.05 -7.47
C ALA A 101 11.05 -18.20 -8.74
N SER A 102 10.70 -16.90 -8.70
CA SER A 102 10.95 -15.97 -9.81
C SER A 102 12.44 -15.84 -10.16
N ALA A 103 13.35 -16.03 -9.18
CA ALA A 103 14.80 -16.03 -9.43
C ALA A 103 15.25 -17.20 -10.34
N PHE A 104 14.48 -18.27 -10.37
CA PHE A 104 14.77 -19.48 -11.15
C PHE A 104 13.91 -19.58 -12.42
N ALA A 105 13.12 -18.56 -12.74
CA ALA A 105 12.28 -18.57 -13.93
C ALA A 105 13.11 -18.73 -15.22
N PRO A 106 12.79 -19.72 -16.07
CA PRO A 106 13.54 -19.97 -17.30
C PRO A 106 13.12 -19.07 -18.47
N ASN A 107 11.95 -18.48 -18.42
CA ASN A 107 11.39 -17.65 -19.48
C ASN A 107 10.38 -16.63 -18.95
N LEU A 108 9.91 -15.76 -19.84
CA LEU A 108 9.00 -14.66 -19.50
C LEU A 108 7.64 -15.17 -18.97
N LEU A 109 7.08 -16.21 -19.58
CA LEU A 109 5.79 -16.79 -19.14
C LEU A 109 5.87 -17.32 -17.69
N ALA A 110 6.98 -17.99 -17.34
CA ALA A 110 7.18 -18.48 -15.99
C ALA A 110 7.26 -17.34 -14.98
N ILE A 111 7.98 -16.25 -15.31
CA ILE A 111 8.08 -15.10 -14.42
C ILE A 111 6.74 -14.37 -14.32
N ASP A 112 5.95 -14.28 -15.40
CA ASP A 112 4.61 -13.68 -15.39
C ASP A 112 3.67 -14.41 -14.41
N LEU A 113 3.62 -15.75 -14.47
CA LEU A 113 2.78 -16.57 -13.58
C LEU A 113 3.24 -16.49 -12.12
N LEU A 114 4.54 -16.50 -11.89
CA LEU A 114 5.11 -16.36 -10.55
C LEU A 114 4.87 -14.96 -9.97
N ARG A 115 4.97 -13.92 -10.79
CA ARG A 115 4.66 -12.54 -10.38
C ARG A 115 3.17 -12.32 -10.13
N PHE A 116 2.27 -12.95 -10.90
CA PHE A 116 0.85 -12.99 -10.58
C PHE A 116 0.61 -13.58 -9.19
N THR A 117 1.23 -14.73 -8.91
CA THR A 117 1.09 -15.44 -7.63
C THR A 117 1.66 -14.63 -6.46
N ALA A 118 2.86 -14.05 -6.63
CA ALA A 118 3.45 -13.16 -5.65
C ALA A 118 2.54 -11.96 -5.37
N ALA A 119 2.06 -11.30 -6.43
CA ALA A 119 1.19 -10.14 -6.33
C ALA A 119 -0.16 -10.46 -5.66
N ALA A 120 -0.72 -11.66 -5.87
CA ALA A 120 -1.90 -12.11 -5.14
C ALA A 120 -1.64 -12.24 -3.64
N GLY A 121 -0.48 -12.75 -3.24
CA GLY A 121 -0.03 -12.75 -1.84
C GLY A 121 0.10 -11.34 -1.28
N ILE A 122 0.79 -10.45 -1.98
CA ILE A 122 0.98 -9.03 -1.64
C ILE A 122 -0.37 -8.34 -1.42
N GLY A 123 -1.30 -8.49 -2.37
CA GLY A 123 -2.64 -7.90 -2.26
C GLY A 123 -3.38 -8.34 -1.00
N GLY A 124 -3.12 -9.57 -0.52
CA GLY A 124 -3.71 -10.12 0.71
C GLY A 124 -3.03 -9.65 1.99
N ALA A 125 -1.75 -9.31 1.96
CA ALA A 125 -0.97 -8.95 3.15
C ALA A 125 -1.42 -7.63 3.77
N MET A 126 -1.55 -6.56 2.96
CA MET A 126 -1.87 -5.21 3.43
C MET A 126 -3.16 -5.12 4.27
N PRO A 127 -4.35 -5.58 3.80
CA PRO A 127 -5.57 -5.45 4.57
C PRO A 127 -5.54 -6.26 5.87
N ASN A 128 -4.93 -7.44 5.87
CA ASN A 128 -4.80 -8.28 7.05
C ASN A 128 -3.80 -7.70 8.06
N ALA A 129 -2.67 -7.16 7.62
CA ALA A 129 -1.69 -6.49 8.48
C ALA A 129 -2.27 -5.23 9.13
N ALA A 130 -2.97 -4.40 8.35
CA ALA A 130 -3.64 -3.20 8.86
C ALA A 130 -4.72 -3.55 9.89
N THR A 131 -5.53 -4.59 9.63
CA THR A 131 -6.56 -5.07 10.57
C THR A 131 -5.93 -5.63 11.84
N MET A 132 -4.92 -6.48 11.74
CA MET A 132 -4.21 -7.03 12.91
C MET A 132 -3.58 -5.90 13.74
N SER A 133 -2.91 -4.94 13.12
CA SER A 133 -2.36 -3.78 13.81
C SER A 133 -3.45 -2.97 14.55
N ALA A 134 -4.61 -2.77 13.91
CA ALA A 134 -5.73 -2.06 14.51
C ALA A 134 -6.35 -2.80 15.71
N GLU A 135 -6.51 -4.13 15.62
CA GLU A 135 -7.15 -4.95 16.63
C GLU A 135 -6.31 -5.17 17.89
N PHE A 136 -4.99 -5.06 17.77
CA PHE A 136 -4.05 -5.12 18.92
C PHE A 136 -3.66 -3.74 19.47
N THR A 137 -4.27 -2.65 18.95
CA THR A 137 -3.95 -1.28 19.37
C THR A 137 -5.19 -0.61 19.99
N PRO A 138 -5.05 0.05 21.18
CA PRO A 138 -6.12 0.80 21.80
C PRO A 138 -6.65 1.91 20.87
N LEU A 139 -7.94 2.26 21.02
CA LEU A 139 -8.64 3.20 20.13
C LEU A 139 -7.88 4.51 19.93
N ARG A 140 -7.34 5.09 21.02
CA ARG A 140 -6.60 6.36 20.99
C ARG A 140 -5.35 6.34 20.10
N LYS A 141 -4.71 5.18 19.91
CA LYS A 141 -3.46 5.01 19.15
C LYS A 141 -3.64 4.23 17.86
N ARG A 142 -4.84 3.70 17.61
CA ARG A 142 -5.16 2.84 16.45
C ARG A 142 -4.84 3.50 15.12
N ALA A 143 -5.24 4.74 14.92
CA ALA A 143 -4.96 5.48 13.69
C ALA A 143 -3.45 5.61 13.44
N ILE A 144 -2.68 5.91 14.48
CA ILE A 144 -1.22 6.02 14.39
C ILE A 144 -0.59 4.67 14.04
N ALA A 145 -1.02 3.58 14.71
CA ALA A 145 -0.49 2.24 14.44
C ALA A 145 -0.74 1.80 12.99
N VAL A 146 -1.96 2.02 12.48
CA VAL A 146 -2.31 1.70 11.09
C VAL A 146 -1.52 2.58 10.10
N MET A 147 -1.39 3.88 10.36
CA MET A 147 -0.58 4.77 9.51
C MET A 147 0.90 4.36 9.50
N LEU A 148 1.49 4.03 10.66
CA LEU A 148 2.85 3.53 10.75
C LEU A 148 3.04 2.23 9.97
N THR A 149 2.03 1.36 9.97
CA THR A 149 2.07 0.12 9.21
C THR A 149 2.04 0.40 7.70
N ILE A 150 1.20 1.33 7.23
CA ILE A 150 1.06 1.64 5.79
C ILE A 150 2.27 2.42 5.25
N VAL A 151 2.86 3.31 6.03
CA VAL A 151 4.05 4.10 5.61
C VAL A 151 5.28 3.20 5.36
N CYS A 152 5.24 1.98 5.86
CA CYS A 152 6.28 0.98 5.63
C CYS A 152 6.34 0.50 4.17
N ILE A 153 5.28 0.67 3.36
CA ILE A 153 5.30 0.30 1.93
C ILE A 153 6.32 1.15 1.15
N PRO A 154 6.25 2.49 1.12
CA PRO A 154 7.28 3.28 0.45
C PRO A 154 8.67 3.12 1.09
N LEU A 155 8.76 2.85 2.41
CA LEU A 155 10.04 2.52 3.06
C LEU A 155 10.64 1.23 2.48
N GLY A 156 9.82 0.21 2.25
CA GLY A 156 10.22 -1.03 1.58
C GLY A 156 10.75 -0.78 0.18
N GLY A 157 10.06 0.06 -0.60
CA GLY A 157 10.51 0.47 -1.93
C GLY A 157 11.85 1.23 -1.92
N ALA A 158 12.07 2.08 -0.91
CA ALA A 158 13.34 2.77 -0.72
C ALA A 158 14.48 1.80 -0.40
N LEU A 159 14.24 0.85 0.52
CA LEU A 159 15.21 -0.21 0.84
C LEU A 159 15.50 -1.09 -0.36
N ALA A 160 14.48 -1.44 -1.16
CA ALA A 160 14.67 -2.20 -2.40
C ALA A 160 15.60 -1.49 -3.38
N GLY A 161 15.47 -0.16 -3.53
CA GLY A 161 16.35 0.63 -4.38
C GLY A 161 17.78 0.65 -3.88
N SER A 162 17.97 0.84 -2.57
CA SER A 162 19.30 0.81 -1.96
C SER A 162 19.95 -0.56 -2.11
N VAL A 163 19.20 -1.65 -1.87
CA VAL A 163 19.71 -3.03 -2.07
C VAL A 163 20.00 -3.28 -3.55
N ALA A 164 19.12 -2.86 -4.46
CA ALA A 164 19.29 -3.03 -5.90
C ALA A 164 20.54 -2.33 -6.43
N ALA A 165 20.85 -1.12 -5.91
CA ALA A 165 22.05 -0.38 -6.30
C ALA A 165 23.35 -1.14 -6.04
N PHE A 166 23.40 -1.95 -4.98
CA PHE A 166 24.56 -2.78 -4.64
C PHE A 166 24.52 -4.17 -5.28
N VAL A 167 23.35 -4.81 -5.31
CA VAL A 167 23.21 -6.21 -5.71
C VAL A 167 23.22 -6.38 -7.22
N LEU A 168 22.52 -5.49 -7.96
CA LEU A 168 22.38 -5.65 -9.41
C LEU A 168 23.69 -5.63 -10.18
N PRO A 169 24.68 -4.75 -9.86
CA PRO A 169 25.95 -4.73 -10.57
C PRO A 169 26.81 -5.99 -10.35
N VAL A 170 26.67 -6.64 -9.18
CA VAL A 170 27.54 -7.75 -8.75
C VAL A 170 26.91 -9.12 -8.98
N ALA A 171 25.63 -9.27 -8.61
CA ALA A 171 24.95 -10.57 -8.53
C ALA A 171 23.70 -10.66 -9.43
N GLY A 172 23.38 -9.58 -10.15
CA GLY A 172 22.27 -9.53 -11.10
C GLY A 172 20.88 -9.58 -10.47
N TRP A 173 19.88 -9.63 -11.33
CA TRP A 173 18.46 -9.55 -10.92
C TRP A 173 17.97 -10.78 -10.13
N ARG A 174 18.56 -11.97 -10.39
CA ARG A 174 18.19 -13.21 -9.68
C ARG A 174 18.47 -13.11 -8.19
N ALA A 175 19.63 -12.56 -7.81
CA ALA A 175 19.97 -12.35 -6.41
C ALA A 175 19.01 -11.37 -5.72
N LEU A 176 18.54 -10.34 -6.43
CA LEU A 176 17.57 -9.39 -5.90
C LEU A 176 16.23 -10.08 -5.58
N PHE A 177 15.75 -10.98 -6.43
CA PHE A 177 14.54 -11.78 -6.16
C PHE A 177 14.76 -12.79 -5.04
N LEU A 178 15.94 -13.41 -4.92
CA LEU A 178 16.26 -14.30 -3.79
C LEU A 178 16.18 -13.55 -2.45
N ILE A 179 16.80 -12.38 -2.36
CA ILE A 179 16.74 -11.54 -1.15
C ILE A 179 15.28 -11.15 -0.87
N GLY A 180 14.57 -10.67 -1.90
CA GLY A 180 13.16 -10.23 -1.79
C GLY A 180 12.19 -11.32 -1.37
N GLY A 181 12.53 -12.59 -1.54
CA GLY A 181 11.68 -13.71 -1.15
C GLY A 181 12.12 -14.44 0.12
N ILE A 182 13.43 -14.67 0.32
CA ILE A 182 13.95 -15.41 1.49
C ILE A 182 13.66 -14.63 2.78
N VAL A 183 13.88 -13.31 2.78
CA VAL A 183 13.69 -12.51 4.00
C VAL A 183 12.22 -12.46 4.44
N PRO A 184 11.21 -12.25 3.57
CA PRO A 184 9.81 -12.40 3.95
C PRO A 184 9.43 -13.80 4.45
N ILE A 185 10.00 -14.87 3.87
CA ILE A 185 9.76 -16.24 4.37
C ILE A 185 10.28 -16.38 5.80
N ALA A 186 11.50 -15.91 6.08
CA ALA A 186 12.06 -15.89 7.42
C ALA A 186 11.18 -15.06 8.38
N LEU A 187 10.70 -13.90 7.93
CA LEU A 187 9.76 -13.09 8.70
C LEU A 187 8.44 -13.84 8.95
N ALA A 188 7.89 -14.55 7.97
CA ALA A 188 6.68 -15.36 8.14
C ALA A 188 6.85 -16.43 9.22
N ILE A 189 8.02 -17.09 9.30
CA ILE A 189 8.35 -18.04 10.37
C ILE A 189 8.36 -17.34 11.73
N VAL A 190 9.02 -16.18 11.85
CA VAL A 190 9.03 -15.39 13.09
C VAL A 190 7.61 -14.96 13.49
N MET A 191 6.82 -14.50 12.53
CA MET A 191 5.41 -14.12 12.75
C MET A 191 4.58 -15.32 13.19
N ALA A 192 4.79 -16.50 12.61
CA ALA A 192 4.09 -17.74 12.99
C ALA A 192 4.37 -18.14 14.46
N LEU A 193 5.56 -17.85 14.96
CA LEU A 193 5.94 -18.14 16.34
C LEU A 193 5.44 -17.10 17.34
N LEU A 194 5.38 -15.83 16.94
CA LEU A 194 5.19 -14.71 17.88
C LEU A 194 3.79 -14.07 17.81
N ILE A 195 3.14 -14.04 16.63
CA ILE A 195 1.83 -13.40 16.48
C ILE A 195 0.72 -14.34 16.90
N PRO A 196 -0.11 -13.99 17.88
CA PRO A 196 -1.33 -14.75 18.21
C PRO A 196 -2.44 -14.42 17.22
N GLU A 197 -3.54 -15.19 17.27
CA GLU A 197 -4.75 -14.90 16.50
C GLU A 197 -5.44 -13.64 17.03
N SER A 198 -6.22 -12.96 16.18
CA SER A 198 -6.98 -11.76 16.52
C SER A 198 -7.94 -12.02 17.70
N PRO A 199 -7.95 -11.15 18.74
CA PRO A 199 -8.91 -11.24 19.83
C PRO A 199 -10.36 -11.18 19.34
N ARG A 200 -10.66 -10.32 18.36
CA ARG A 200 -12.00 -10.16 17.79
C ARG A 200 -12.42 -11.37 16.93
N PHE A 201 -11.47 -12.03 16.27
CA PHE A 201 -11.75 -13.28 15.57
C PHE A 201 -12.03 -14.41 16.55
N LEU A 202 -11.25 -14.52 17.63
CA LEU A 202 -11.43 -15.54 18.66
C LEU A 202 -12.77 -15.40 19.38
N SER A 203 -13.26 -14.19 19.60
CA SER A 203 -14.53 -13.94 20.29
C SER A 203 -15.76 -14.46 19.55
N ARG A 204 -15.68 -14.54 18.21
CA ARG A 204 -16.77 -15.06 17.38
C ARG A 204 -16.97 -16.58 17.49
N ASN A 205 -15.98 -17.30 18.07
CA ASN A 205 -16.04 -18.73 18.19
C ASN A 205 -16.01 -19.16 19.68
N PRO A 206 -17.17 -19.54 20.27
CA PRO A 206 -17.23 -19.95 21.68
C PRO A 206 -16.32 -21.12 22.02
N ARG A 207 -16.02 -22.01 21.04
CA ARG A 207 -15.11 -23.14 21.25
C ARG A 207 -13.65 -22.70 21.51
N ARG A 208 -13.29 -21.49 21.13
CA ARG A 208 -11.94 -20.92 21.33
C ARG A 208 -11.87 -19.92 22.50
N ALA A 209 -12.88 -19.89 23.38
CA ALA A 209 -12.94 -18.97 24.53
C ALA A 209 -11.73 -19.13 25.50
N ALA A 210 -11.23 -20.33 25.68
CA ALA A 210 -10.03 -20.58 26.51
C ALA A 210 -8.76 -19.96 25.90
N GLU A 211 -8.62 -19.98 24.58
CA GLU A 211 -7.51 -19.33 23.87
C GLU A 211 -7.61 -17.79 23.98
N LEU A 212 -8.81 -17.26 23.82
CA LEU A 212 -9.08 -15.85 24.01
C LEU A 212 -8.75 -15.39 25.42
N ALA A 213 -9.18 -16.14 26.45
CA ALA A 213 -8.86 -15.81 27.84
C ALA A 213 -7.34 -15.75 28.10
N ARG A 214 -6.58 -16.73 27.59
CA ARG A 214 -5.11 -16.73 27.67
C ARG A 214 -4.50 -15.53 26.94
N LEU A 215 -5.01 -15.16 25.77
CA LEU A 215 -4.55 -14.01 25.00
C LEU A 215 -4.81 -12.70 25.77
N LEU A 216 -6.02 -12.52 26.31
CA LEU A 216 -6.37 -11.32 27.06
C LEU A 216 -5.51 -11.17 28.32
N THR A 217 -5.21 -12.26 29.01
CA THR A 217 -4.25 -12.25 30.14
C THR A 217 -2.85 -11.79 29.69
N ARG A 218 -2.36 -12.29 28.55
CA ARG A 218 -1.09 -11.82 27.94
C ARG A 218 -1.13 -10.33 27.53
N LEU A 219 -2.31 -9.81 27.22
CA LEU A 219 -2.55 -8.39 26.94
C LEU A 219 -2.75 -7.55 28.23
N GLN A 220 -2.50 -8.14 29.39
CA GLN A 220 -2.58 -7.49 30.71
C GLN A 220 -3.99 -7.08 31.13
N HIS A 221 -5.03 -7.76 30.61
CA HIS A 221 -6.40 -7.55 31.07
C HIS A 221 -6.74 -8.58 32.16
N ALA A 222 -7.25 -8.09 33.29
CA ALA A 222 -7.76 -8.95 34.36
C ALA A 222 -9.11 -9.56 33.93
N ILE A 223 -9.19 -10.89 33.86
CA ILE A 223 -10.40 -11.61 33.45
C ILE A 223 -10.96 -12.39 34.63
N PRO A 224 -12.21 -12.18 35.02
CA PRO A 224 -12.87 -13.00 36.04
C PRO A 224 -13.02 -14.45 35.58
N VAL A 225 -12.88 -15.37 36.53
CA VAL A 225 -13.12 -16.79 36.26
C VAL A 225 -14.58 -17.02 35.84
N GLY A 226 -14.80 -17.70 34.69
CA GLY A 226 -16.14 -17.92 34.16
C GLY A 226 -16.72 -16.77 33.33
N ALA A 227 -15.90 -15.79 32.92
CA ALA A 227 -16.35 -14.72 32.04
C ALA A 227 -16.81 -15.27 30.67
N THR A 228 -17.96 -14.82 30.21
CA THR A 228 -18.45 -15.02 28.84
C THR A 228 -18.09 -13.80 28.00
N PHE A 229 -17.58 -14.02 26.79
CA PHE A 229 -17.13 -12.95 25.91
C PHE A 229 -18.19 -12.66 24.85
N VAL A 230 -18.52 -11.36 24.67
CA VAL A 230 -19.49 -10.88 23.68
C VAL A 230 -18.86 -9.76 22.88
N GLU A 231 -19.11 -9.74 21.60
CA GLU A 231 -18.74 -8.60 20.72
C GLU A 231 -20.01 -7.90 20.27
N ALA A 232 -20.30 -6.73 20.80
CA ALA A 232 -21.49 -5.95 20.46
C ALA A 232 -21.57 -5.60 18.96
N ALA A 233 -20.44 -5.53 18.27
CA ALA A 233 -20.38 -5.31 16.82
C ALA A 233 -21.06 -6.43 16.00
N VAL A 234 -21.23 -7.63 16.54
CA VAL A 234 -21.91 -8.73 15.84
C VAL A 234 -23.43 -8.53 15.81
N GLU A 235 -24.00 -7.99 16.87
CA GLU A 235 -25.44 -7.67 16.92
C GLU A 235 -25.78 -6.45 16.05
N GLU A 236 -24.93 -5.41 16.04
CA GLU A 236 -25.08 -4.26 15.13
C GLU A 236 -24.92 -4.65 13.67
N LEU A 237 -23.95 -5.52 13.32
CA LEU A 237 -23.79 -6.03 11.97
C LEU A 237 -24.93 -6.94 11.52
N ALA A 238 -25.51 -7.74 12.41
CA ALA A 238 -26.70 -8.53 12.11
C ALA A 238 -27.94 -7.64 11.90
N SER A 239 -28.12 -6.61 12.73
CA SER A 239 -29.21 -5.64 12.59
C SER A 239 -29.00 -4.70 11.38
N SER A 240 -27.75 -4.35 11.02
CA SER A 240 -27.45 -3.55 9.84
C SER A 240 -27.60 -4.35 8.55
N LYS A 241 -27.24 -5.64 8.53
CA LYS A 241 -27.52 -6.53 7.39
C LYS A 241 -29.01 -6.69 7.14
N ALA A 242 -29.82 -6.75 8.17
CA ALA A 242 -31.28 -6.78 8.06
C ALA A 242 -31.88 -5.46 7.52
N ARG A 243 -31.25 -4.30 7.81
CA ARG A 243 -31.62 -2.98 7.28
C ARG A 243 -31.02 -2.67 5.91
N ALA A 244 -29.88 -3.27 5.55
CA ALA A 244 -29.17 -3.04 4.28
C ALA A 244 -29.90 -3.55 3.04
N HIS A 245 -31.02 -4.27 3.19
CA HIS A 245 -31.82 -4.80 2.08
C HIS A 245 -32.68 -3.74 1.35
N ARG A 246 -32.60 -2.45 1.71
CA ARG A 246 -33.48 -1.40 1.13
C ARG A 246 -32.78 -0.26 0.38
N GLY A 247 -31.47 -0.24 0.27
CA GLY A 247 -30.75 0.78 -0.54
C GLY A 247 -29.75 0.12 -1.47
N THR A 248 -29.85 0.38 -2.77
CA THR A 248 -28.87 -0.12 -3.74
C THR A 248 -27.51 0.54 -3.45
N ILE A 249 -26.42 -0.22 -3.33
CA ILE A 249 -25.05 0.28 -3.13
C ILE A 249 -24.70 1.39 -4.16
N LEU A 250 -25.26 1.28 -5.37
CA LEU A 250 -25.15 2.30 -6.41
C LEU A 250 -25.76 3.64 -5.98
N HIS A 251 -26.84 3.66 -5.21
CA HIS A 251 -27.43 4.89 -4.69
C HIS A 251 -26.50 5.57 -3.67
N ASP A 252 -25.80 4.79 -2.83
CA ASP A 252 -24.84 5.32 -1.86
C ASP A 252 -23.59 5.94 -2.53
N PHE A 253 -23.27 5.54 -3.78
CA PHE A 253 -22.15 6.09 -4.54
C PHE A 253 -22.55 7.26 -5.45
N PHE A 254 -23.74 7.22 -6.02
CA PHE A 254 -24.17 8.13 -7.06
C PHE A 254 -25.45 8.89 -6.76
N GLY A 255 -26.18 8.55 -5.68
CA GLY A 255 -27.37 9.27 -5.22
C GLY A 255 -27.03 10.54 -4.44
N ASP A 256 -28.05 11.36 -4.15
CA ASP A 256 -28.03 12.53 -3.25
C ASP A 256 -26.85 13.51 -3.47
N GLY A 257 -26.41 13.67 -4.73
CA GLY A 257 -25.28 14.54 -5.06
C GLY A 257 -23.90 13.96 -4.75
N GLN A 258 -23.80 12.70 -4.30
CA GLN A 258 -22.53 12.00 -4.03
C GLN A 258 -21.77 11.66 -5.31
N ALA A 259 -22.44 11.51 -6.45
CA ALA A 259 -21.84 11.16 -7.74
C ALA A 259 -20.64 12.04 -8.08
N ARG A 260 -20.79 13.36 -7.92
CA ARG A 260 -19.72 14.32 -8.18
C ARG A 260 -18.49 14.07 -7.31
N SER A 261 -18.68 13.84 -6.02
CA SER A 261 -17.58 13.61 -5.07
C SER A 261 -16.93 12.26 -5.28
N THR A 262 -17.71 11.21 -5.60
CA THR A 262 -17.22 9.87 -5.93
C THR A 262 -16.36 9.88 -7.19
N LEU A 263 -16.87 10.47 -8.29
CA LEU A 263 -16.15 10.56 -9.56
C LEU A 263 -14.89 11.44 -9.43
N ALA A 264 -14.95 12.53 -8.68
CA ALA A 264 -13.82 13.41 -8.42
C ALA A 264 -12.71 12.68 -7.63
N LEU A 265 -13.09 11.93 -6.58
CA LEU A 265 -12.16 11.11 -5.82
C LEU A 265 -11.54 10.00 -6.70
N TRP A 266 -12.36 9.33 -7.50
CA TRP A 266 -11.91 8.26 -8.39
C TRP A 266 -10.94 8.79 -9.46
N LEU A 267 -11.23 9.93 -10.08
CA LEU A 267 -10.33 10.60 -11.03
C LEU A 267 -8.98 10.93 -10.37
N ALA A 268 -9.03 11.53 -9.19
CA ALA A 268 -7.82 11.93 -8.47
C ALA A 268 -6.98 10.71 -8.07
N PHE A 269 -7.62 9.65 -7.55
CA PHE A 269 -6.93 8.45 -7.10
C PHE A 269 -6.37 7.64 -8.28
N PHE A 270 -7.13 7.51 -9.38
CA PHE A 270 -6.66 6.90 -10.63
C PHE A 270 -5.40 7.61 -11.16
N SER A 271 -5.46 8.93 -11.28
CA SER A 271 -4.38 9.73 -11.86
C SER A 271 -3.12 9.71 -10.98
N SER A 272 -3.28 9.84 -9.66
CA SER A 272 -2.16 9.72 -8.72
C SER A 272 -1.54 8.32 -8.75
N SER A 273 -2.36 7.26 -8.80
CA SER A 273 -1.85 5.90 -8.93
C SER A 273 -1.15 5.64 -10.25
N ALA A 274 -1.63 6.21 -11.35
CA ALA A 274 -0.91 6.14 -12.63
C ALA A 274 0.48 6.77 -12.52
N ASN A 275 0.63 7.89 -11.79
CA ASN A 275 1.94 8.51 -11.53
C ASN A 275 2.83 7.57 -10.70
N VAL A 276 2.33 7.07 -9.54
CA VAL A 276 3.11 6.21 -8.64
C VAL A 276 3.60 4.95 -9.34
N TYR A 277 2.71 4.24 -10.03
CA TYR A 277 3.09 3.00 -10.73
C TYR A 277 3.97 3.25 -11.95
N MET A 278 3.85 4.40 -12.63
CA MET A 278 4.77 4.81 -13.69
C MET A 278 6.19 4.94 -13.13
N CYS A 279 6.35 5.60 -11.96
CA CYS A 279 7.64 5.71 -11.30
C CYS A 279 8.15 4.33 -10.83
N PHE A 280 7.33 3.53 -10.13
CA PHE A 280 7.77 2.24 -9.60
C PHE A 280 8.21 1.26 -10.69
N SER A 281 7.48 1.21 -11.79
CA SER A 281 7.74 0.22 -12.84
C SER A 281 8.77 0.67 -13.87
N TRP A 282 8.79 1.97 -14.20
CA TRP A 282 9.50 2.42 -15.40
C TRP A 282 10.59 3.44 -15.16
N LEU A 283 10.66 4.09 -13.98
CA LEU A 283 11.69 5.10 -13.71
C LEU A 283 13.11 4.53 -13.80
N PRO A 284 13.45 3.35 -13.22
CA PRO A 284 14.78 2.79 -13.39
C PRO A 284 15.11 2.48 -14.84
N SER A 285 14.14 1.98 -15.62
CA SER A 285 14.30 1.71 -17.05
C SER A 285 14.50 2.99 -17.86
N LEU A 286 13.82 4.09 -17.50
CA LEU A 286 14.00 5.41 -18.12
C LEU A 286 15.42 5.94 -17.87
N LEU A 287 15.86 5.90 -16.62
CA LEU A 287 17.17 6.42 -16.21
C LEU A 287 18.31 5.62 -16.85
N SER A 288 18.20 4.29 -16.90
CA SER A 288 19.14 3.42 -17.62
C SER A 288 19.15 3.68 -19.12
N ALA A 289 17.98 3.95 -19.73
CA ALA A 289 17.88 4.31 -21.15
C ALA A 289 18.51 5.68 -21.45
N GLY A 290 18.51 6.59 -20.46
CA GLY A 290 19.19 7.88 -20.51
C GLY A 290 20.72 7.80 -20.36
N GLY A 291 21.28 6.56 -20.24
CA GLY A 291 22.72 6.33 -20.14
C GLY A 291 23.29 6.29 -18.73
N LEU A 292 22.45 6.43 -17.69
CA LEU A 292 22.90 6.27 -16.31
C LEU A 292 23.20 4.80 -16.00
N ASN A 293 24.21 4.55 -15.17
CA ASN A 293 24.51 3.21 -14.69
C ASN A 293 23.36 2.67 -13.83
N LEU A 294 23.29 1.36 -13.67
CA LEU A 294 22.18 0.68 -13.00
C LEU A 294 22.07 1.03 -11.51
N SER A 295 23.19 1.36 -10.87
CA SER A 295 23.23 1.82 -9.47
C SER A 295 22.50 3.16 -9.33
N VAL A 296 22.89 4.18 -10.10
CA VAL A 296 22.27 5.51 -10.07
C VAL A 296 20.81 5.45 -10.51
N ALA A 297 20.48 4.61 -11.50
CA ALA A 297 19.09 4.40 -11.91
C ALA A 297 18.23 3.83 -10.77
N SER A 298 18.78 2.91 -9.97
CA SER A 298 18.12 2.36 -8.79
C SER A 298 18.01 3.39 -7.65
N GLU A 299 19.07 4.17 -7.42
CA GLU A 299 19.07 5.27 -6.46
C GLU A 299 18.00 6.32 -6.79
N GLY A 300 17.67 6.55 -8.06
CA GLY A 300 16.61 7.45 -8.48
C GLY A 300 15.23 7.04 -7.94
N LEU A 301 14.86 5.77 -8.04
CA LEU A 301 13.60 5.27 -7.45
C LEU A 301 13.69 5.19 -5.92
N ALA A 302 14.85 4.87 -5.36
CA ALA A 302 15.07 4.93 -3.91
C ALA A 302 14.84 6.35 -3.37
N ALA A 303 15.40 7.38 -4.02
CA ALA A 303 15.23 8.77 -3.67
C ALA A 303 13.74 9.19 -3.71
N PHE A 304 13.01 8.79 -4.76
CA PHE A 304 11.56 8.99 -4.85
C PHE A 304 10.83 8.38 -3.65
N ASN A 305 11.18 7.16 -3.25
CA ASN A 305 10.55 6.48 -2.12
C ASN A 305 10.94 7.07 -0.76
N TYR A 306 12.21 7.44 -0.53
CA TYR A 306 12.64 8.13 0.69
C TYR A 306 11.92 9.47 0.86
N GLY A 307 11.84 10.24 -0.23
CA GLY A 307 11.02 11.44 -0.26
C GLY A 307 9.56 11.14 0.10
N GLY A 308 9.02 10.06 -0.45
CA GLY A 308 7.66 9.58 -0.17
C GLY A 308 7.41 9.28 1.30
N VAL A 309 8.32 8.57 1.98
CA VAL A 309 8.23 8.32 3.44
C VAL A 309 8.16 9.63 4.21
N ALA A 310 9.08 10.55 3.93
CA ALA A 310 9.11 11.86 4.59
C ALA A 310 7.82 12.64 4.33
N GLY A 311 7.31 12.61 3.09
CA GLY A 311 6.07 13.28 2.68
C GLY A 311 4.84 12.74 3.40
N VAL A 312 4.68 11.42 3.48
CA VAL A 312 3.56 10.79 4.19
C VAL A 312 3.57 11.15 5.68
N LEU A 313 4.73 11.10 6.33
CA LEU A 313 4.86 11.46 7.74
C LEU A 313 4.55 12.94 7.97
N CYS A 314 5.06 13.82 7.11
CA CYS A 314 4.77 15.26 7.16
C CYS A 314 3.27 15.52 6.96
N PHE A 315 2.65 14.93 5.95
CA PHE A 315 1.22 15.07 5.70
C PHE A 315 0.38 14.57 6.87
N ALA A 316 0.71 13.42 7.46
CA ALA A 316 0.00 12.86 8.61
C ALA A 316 0.03 13.76 9.85
N THR A 317 1.13 14.50 10.07
CA THR A 317 1.23 15.46 11.18
C THR A 317 0.47 16.76 10.90
N LEU A 318 0.48 17.22 9.66
CA LEU A 318 -0.10 18.51 9.27
C LEU A 318 -1.62 18.44 9.04
N VAL A 319 -2.16 17.28 8.65
CA VAL A 319 -3.58 17.13 8.31
C VAL A 319 -4.51 17.48 9.47
N ASN A 320 -4.12 17.16 10.71
CA ASN A 320 -4.89 17.49 11.90
C ASN A 320 -4.97 19.01 12.14
N ARG A 321 -3.90 19.75 11.79
CA ARG A 321 -3.80 21.19 12.01
C ARG A 321 -4.47 22.00 10.92
N PHE A 322 -4.33 21.61 9.65
CA PHE A 322 -4.77 22.40 8.50
C PHE A 322 -6.00 21.80 7.78
N GLY A 323 -6.35 20.54 8.07
CA GLY A 323 -7.33 19.79 7.30
C GLY A 323 -6.75 19.19 6.03
N SER A 324 -7.47 18.28 5.39
CA SER A 324 -6.93 17.58 4.21
C SER A 324 -6.97 18.39 2.92
N ARG A 325 -7.92 19.34 2.76
CA ARG A 325 -8.11 20.07 1.50
C ARG A 325 -6.90 20.90 1.08
N PRO A 326 -6.42 21.88 1.89
CA PRO A 326 -5.30 22.72 1.47
C PRO A 326 -4.02 21.90 1.28
N LEU A 327 -3.79 20.91 2.13
CA LEU A 327 -2.59 20.07 2.05
C LEU A 327 -2.58 19.19 0.80
N ALA A 328 -3.70 18.54 0.47
CA ALA A 328 -3.79 17.66 -0.69
C ALA A 328 -3.71 18.46 -2.00
N LEU A 329 -4.34 19.65 -2.06
CA LEU A 329 -4.23 20.55 -3.21
C LEU A 329 -2.80 21.09 -3.37
N ALA A 330 -2.17 21.57 -2.29
CA ALA A 330 -0.80 22.03 -2.34
C ALA A 330 0.17 20.91 -2.76
N ALA A 331 0.05 19.72 -2.17
CA ALA A 331 0.91 18.59 -2.49
C ALA A 331 0.72 18.13 -3.95
N SER A 332 -0.51 18.06 -4.46
CA SER A 332 -0.75 17.66 -5.86
C SER A 332 -0.24 18.71 -6.87
N LEU A 333 -0.39 19.99 -6.58
CA LEU A 333 0.16 21.06 -7.40
C LEU A 333 1.70 21.05 -7.38
N MET A 334 2.30 20.92 -6.19
CA MET A 334 3.76 20.80 -6.05
C MET A 334 4.30 19.54 -6.73
N ALA A 335 3.55 18.42 -6.70
CA ALA A 335 3.93 17.22 -7.45
C ALA A 335 3.91 17.47 -8.98
N ALA A 336 2.94 18.23 -9.49
CA ALA A 336 2.92 18.61 -10.91
C ALA A 336 4.10 19.53 -11.26
N LEU A 337 4.41 20.50 -10.39
CA LEU A 337 5.55 21.41 -10.59
C LEU A 337 6.89 20.69 -10.53
N THR A 338 7.10 19.78 -9.56
CA THR A 338 8.34 18.99 -9.47
C THR A 338 8.51 18.07 -10.67
N ALA A 339 7.42 17.45 -11.19
CA ALA A 339 7.47 16.69 -12.44
C ALA A 339 7.81 17.58 -13.65
N LEU A 340 7.28 18.78 -13.70
CA LEU A 340 7.59 19.76 -14.76
C LEU A 340 9.06 20.20 -14.68
N LEU A 341 9.59 20.45 -13.48
CA LEU A 341 11.01 20.77 -13.29
C LEU A 341 11.91 19.60 -13.76
N LEU A 342 11.51 18.36 -13.53
CA LEU A 342 12.23 17.19 -14.02
C LEU A 342 12.31 17.11 -15.56
N VAL A 343 11.38 17.74 -16.29
CA VAL A 343 11.49 17.89 -17.77
C VAL A 343 12.73 18.70 -18.16
N ALA A 344 13.10 19.72 -17.37
CA ALA A 344 14.24 20.57 -17.63
C ALA A 344 15.57 19.98 -17.15
N VAL A 345 15.52 18.97 -16.25
CA VAL A 345 16.72 18.30 -15.74
C VAL A 345 17.29 17.39 -16.82
N GLN A 346 18.51 17.71 -17.27
CA GLN A 346 19.21 16.88 -18.24
C GLN A 346 19.77 15.64 -17.57
N ILE A 347 19.37 14.46 -18.06
CA ILE A 347 19.95 13.18 -17.65
C ILE A 347 21.28 13.03 -18.42
N LYS A 348 22.42 13.23 -17.73
CA LYS A 348 23.76 13.11 -18.31
C LYS A 348 24.52 11.96 -17.65
N PRO A 349 25.14 11.04 -18.44
CA PRO A 349 25.89 9.90 -17.90
C PRO A 349 27.09 10.28 -17.00
N THR A 350 27.70 11.44 -17.27
CA THR A 350 28.94 11.91 -16.60
C THR A 350 28.71 13.09 -15.66
N GLY A 351 27.45 13.46 -15.39
CA GLY A 351 27.12 14.59 -14.52
C GLY A 351 26.96 14.18 -13.04
N ASN A 352 26.90 15.19 -12.16
CA ASN A 352 26.51 14.99 -10.78
C ASN A 352 25.04 14.52 -10.73
N PRO A 353 24.71 13.33 -10.21
CA PRO A 353 23.33 12.84 -10.14
C PRO A 353 22.49 13.53 -9.07
N PHE A 354 23.11 14.22 -8.13
CA PHE A 354 22.44 14.79 -6.95
C PHE A 354 21.22 15.70 -7.28
N PRO A 355 21.27 16.62 -8.26
CA PRO A 355 20.09 17.45 -8.60
C PRO A 355 18.90 16.62 -9.09
N LEU A 356 19.16 15.55 -9.86
CA LEU A 356 18.13 14.63 -10.33
C LEU A 356 17.52 13.85 -9.15
N LEU A 357 18.38 13.27 -8.28
CA LEU A 357 17.94 12.50 -7.11
C LEU A 357 17.14 13.39 -6.14
N ALA A 358 17.59 14.62 -5.89
CA ALA A 358 16.88 15.59 -5.06
C ALA A 358 15.50 15.97 -5.64
N ALA A 359 15.41 16.18 -6.96
CA ALA A 359 14.14 16.48 -7.63
C ALA A 359 13.20 15.27 -7.60
N LEU A 360 13.70 14.06 -7.77
CA LEU A 360 12.92 12.82 -7.62
C LEU A 360 12.44 12.60 -6.19
N ALA A 361 13.27 12.90 -5.19
CA ALA A 361 12.87 12.86 -3.78
C ALA A 361 11.77 13.88 -3.48
N ALA A 362 11.90 15.11 -3.98
CA ALA A 362 10.87 16.14 -3.83
C ALA A 362 9.56 15.74 -4.51
N HIS A 363 9.63 15.15 -5.72
CA HIS A 363 8.47 14.61 -6.41
C HIS A 363 7.81 13.48 -5.61
N GLY A 364 8.60 12.53 -5.11
CA GLY A 364 8.13 11.43 -4.27
C GLY A 364 7.47 11.91 -2.97
N PHE A 365 8.05 12.93 -2.33
CA PHE A 365 7.48 13.58 -1.14
C PHE A 365 6.04 14.04 -1.40
N CYS A 366 5.81 14.76 -2.48
CA CYS A 366 4.49 15.30 -2.83
C CYS A 366 3.51 14.19 -3.25
N VAL A 367 3.94 13.29 -4.16
CA VAL A 367 3.08 12.24 -4.74
C VAL A 367 2.58 11.26 -3.68
N ASN A 368 3.49 10.73 -2.83
CA ASN A 368 3.10 9.75 -1.82
C ASN A 368 2.24 10.38 -0.71
N SER A 369 2.43 11.67 -0.39
CA SER A 369 1.54 12.42 0.50
C SER A 369 0.11 12.44 -0.03
N VAL A 370 -0.07 12.77 -1.31
CA VAL A 370 -1.39 12.78 -1.98
C VAL A 370 -1.96 11.36 -2.03
N GLN A 371 -1.16 10.37 -2.45
CA GLN A 371 -1.57 8.97 -2.59
C GLN A 371 -2.16 8.41 -1.28
N THR A 372 -1.48 8.66 -0.16
CA THR A 372 -1.94 8.18 1.15
C THR A 372 -3.21 8.87 1.60
N SER A 373 -3.40 10.16 1.26
CA SER A 373 -4.59 10.92 1.62
C SER A 373 -5.88 10.35 1.01
N PHE A 374 -5.81 9.68 -0.15
CA PHE A 374 -6.99 9.12 -0.81
C PHE A 374 -7.63 7.99 -0.03
N PHE A 375 -6.86 7.17 0.69
CA PHE A 375 -7.44 6.14 1.57
C PHE A 375 -8.24 6.78 2.70
N ALA A 376 -7.70 7.83 3.34
CA ALA A 376 -8.40 8.56 4.40
C ALA A 376 -9.64 9.30 3.87
N LEU A 377 -9.55 9.93 2.69
CA LEU A 377 -10.67 10.59 2.03
C LEU A 377 -11.77 9.61 1.63
N SER A 378 -11.40 8.41 1.14
CA SER A 378 -12.38 7.36 0.82
C SER A 378 -13.16 6.93 2.07
N VAL A 379 -12.49 6.74 3.21
CA VAL A 379 -13.13 6.41 4.49
C VAL A 379 -14.07 7.53 4.96
N HIS A 380 -13.71 8.79 4.72
CA HIS A 380 -14.47 9.96 5.14
C HIS A 380 -15.67 10.24 4.23
N LEU A 381 -15.54 10.01 2.92
CA LEU A 381 -16.57 10.31 1.93
C LEU A 381 -17.80 9.40 2.04
N TYR A 382 -17.57 8.09 2.22
CA TYR A 382 -18.66 7.12 2.16
C TYR A 382 -19.34 6.90 3.52
N PRO A 383 -20.70 6.81 3.56
CA PRO A 383 -21.44 6.52 4.78
C PRO A 383 -21.05 5.15 5.34
N THR A 384 -21.22 4.96 6.65
CA THR A 384 -20.75 3.77 7.38
C THR A 384 -21.19 2.45 6.73
N ARG A 385 -22.42 2.39 6.18
CA ARG A 385 -22.99 1.20 5.52
C ARG A 385 -22.28 0.83 4.21
N ALA A 386 -21.80 1.83 3.45
CA ALA A 386 -21.14 1.63 2.15
C ALA A 386 -19.61 1.84 2.21
N ARG A 387 -19.05 2.17 3.39
CA ARG A 387 -17.67 2.59 3.55
C ARG A 387 -16.67 1.55 3.06
N ALA A 388 -16.81 0.29 3.46
CA ALA A 388 -15.90 -0.78 3.05
C ALA A 388 -15.92 -0.99 1.53
N THR A 389 -17.12 -1.02 0.94
CA THR A 389 -17.30 -1.15 -0.52
C THR A 389 -16.79 0.08 -1.26
N GLY A 390 -17.00 1.29 -0.72
CA GLY A 390 -16.51 2.54 -1.30
C GLY A 390 -14.99 2.65 -1.33
N VAL A 391 -14.33 2.26 -0.23
CA VAL A 391 -12.85 2.18 -0.17
C VAL A 391 -12.33 1.13 -1.15
N ALA A 392 -12.96 -0.04 -1.22
CA ALA A 392 -12.57 -1.10 -2.16
C ALA A 392 -12.74 -0.67 -3.62
N ALA A 393 -13.86 -0.03 -3.97
CA ALA A 393 -14.13 0.51 -5.30
C ALA A 393 -13.10 1.59 -5.69
N SER A 394 -12.83 2.54 -4.77
CA SER A 394 -11.82 3.58 -4.98
C SER A 394 -10.42 2.99 -5.22
N SER A 395 -10.05 1.96 -4.44
CA SER A 395 -8.78 1.24 -4.61
C SER A 395 -8.72 0.46 -5.92
N ALA A 396 -9.84 -0.12 -6.37
CA ALA A 396 -9.91 -0.81 -7.67
C ALA A 396 -9.69 0.18 -8.82
N VAL A 397 -10.32 1.35 -8.78
CA VAL A 397 -10.12 2.42 -9.77
C VAL A 397 -8.67 2.92 -9.76
N ALA A 398 -8.07 3.07 -8.58
CA ALA A 398 -6.65 3.42 -8.45
C ALA A 398 -5.74 2.41 -9.16
N ARG A 399 -6.00 1.11 -9.02
CA ARG A 399 -5.24 0.05 -9.71
C ARG A 399 -5.39 0.08 -11.22
N MET A 400 -6.54 0.54 -11.74
CA MET A 400 -6.70 0.77 -13.19
C MET A 400 -5.72 1.84 -13.70
N GLY A 401 -5.45 2.89 -12.89
CA GLY A 401 -4.38 3.86 -13.18
C GLY A 401 -3.00 3.21 -13.27
N GLY A 402 -2.71 2.26 -12.35
CA GLY A 402 -1.50 1.45 -12.40
C GLY A 402 -1.42 0.58 -13.67
N ILE A 403 -2.51 -0.09 -14.05
CA ILE A 403 -2.60 -0.89 -15.28
C ILE A 403 -2.36 -0.02 -16.52
N LEU A 404 -2.97 1.17 -16.56
CA LEU A 404 -2.71 2.12 -17.66
C LEU A 404 -1.22 2.45 -17.75
N SER A 405 -0.57 2.82 -16.63
CA SER A 405 0.84 3.16 -16.61
C SER A 405 1.74 2.00 -17.02
N ALA A 406 1.41 0.78 -16.59
CA ALA A 406 2.11 -0.44 -16.97
C ALA A 406 2.05 -0.68 -18.49
N SER A 407 0.87 -0.48 -19.09
CA SER A 407 0.62 -0.72 -20.51
C SER A 407 1.29 0.32 -21.42
N ILE A 408 1.20 1.63 -21.06
CA ILE A 408 1.75 2.71 -21.90
C ILE A 408 3.21 3.02 -21.60
N GLY A 409 3.73 2.54 -20.48
CA GLY A 409 5.08 2.82 -19.99
C GLY A 409 6.20 2.54 -21.00
N PRO A 410 6.23 1.38 -21.69
CA PRO A 410 7.24 1.10 -22.71
C PRO A 410 7.32 2.16 -23.79
N VAL A 411 6.16 2.61 -24.29
CA VAL A 411 6.06 3.66 -25.33
C VAL A 411 6.55 5.00 -24.81
N ILE A 412 6.18 5.35 -23.56
CA ILE A 412 6.60 6.62 -22.94
C ILE A 412 8.09 6.62 -22.66
N VAL A 413 8.66 5.51 -22.15
CA VAL A 413 10.10 5.39 -21.90
C VAL A 413 10.89 5.46 -23.21
N GLN A 414 10.41 4.82 -24.28
CA GLN A 414 11.04 4.89 -25.60
C GLN A 414 11.00 6.31 -26.17
N ALA A 415 9.97 7.08 -25.87
CA ALA A 415 9.82 8.45 -26.28
C ALA A 415 10.70 9.45 -25.50
N GLY A 416 11.39 8.97 -24.46
CA GLY A 416 12.42 9.70 -23.72
C GLY A 416 11.93 10.47 -22.49
N PRO A 417 12.89 11.00 -21.69
CA PRO A 417 12.62 11.62 -20.41
C PRO A 417 11.61 12.77 -20.44
N PRO A 418 11.63 13.68 -21.43
CA PRO A 418 10.66 14.78 -21.44
C PRO A 418 9.21 14.32 -21.53
N ARG A 419 8.92 13.28 -22.31
CA ARG A 419 7.55 12.73 -22.41
C ARG A 419 7.14 11.99 -21.15
N PHE A 420 8.06 11.30 -20.51
CA PHE A 420 7.83 10.62 -19.25
C PHE A 420 7.42 11.62 -18.15
N PHE A 421 8.20 12.66 -17.93
CA PHE A 421 7.92 13.65 -16.90
C PHE A 421 6.70 14.52 -17.22
N LYS A 422 6.41 14.81 -18.50
CA LYS A 422 5.16 15.44 -18.93
C LYS A 422 3.94 14.58 -18.60
N PHE A 423 4.03 13.25 -18.76
CA PHE A 423 2.96 12.35 -18.33
C PHE A 423 2.73 12.43 -16.81
N LEU A 424 3.80 12.44 -16.00
CA LEU A 424 3.70 12.60 -14.54
C LEU A 424 3.06 13.96 -14.18
N THR A 425 3.43 15.02 -14.88
CA THR A 425 2.84 16.36 -14.69
C THR A 425 1.34 16.33 -14.98
N LEU A 426 0.92 15.78 -16.12
CA LEU A 426 -0.49 15.68 -16.51
C LEU A 426 -1.30 14.85 -15.50
N ALA A 427 -0.76 13.70 -15.08
CA ALA A 427 -1.39 12.86 -14.09
C ALA A 427 -1.64 13.60 -12.76
N MET A 428 -0.66 14.38 -12.28
CA MET A 428 -0.82 15.14 -11.04
C MET A 428 -1.72 16.37 -11.19
N LEU A 429 -1.79 16.98 -12.36
CA LEU A 429 -2.79 18.03 -12.67
C LEU A 429 -4.21 17.47 -12.68
N CYS A 430 -4.42 16.28 -13.26
CA CYS A 430 -5.72 15.58 -13.19
C CYS A 430 -6.09 15.24 -11.73
N ALA A 431 -5.13 14.78 -10.93
CA ALA A 431 -5.34 14.54 -9.50
C ALA A 431 -5.71 15.82 -8.75
N PHE A 432 -5.03 16.94 -9.03
CA PHE A 432 -5.36 18.25 -8.49
C PHE A 432 -6.78 18.69 -8.85
N ILE A 433 -7.18 18.56 -10.12
CA ILE A 433 -8.53 18.91 -10.58
C ILE A 433 -9.58 18.06 -9.83
N GLY A 434 -9.37 16.74 -9.73
CA GLY A 434 -10.26 15.86 -8.98
C GLY A 434 -10.37 16.28 -7.51
N LEU A 435 -9.26 16.57 -6.84
CA LEU A 435 -9.24 17.08 -5.46
C LEU A 435 -9.91 18.43 -5.31
N ALA A 436 -9.77 19.33 -6.27
CA ALA A 436 -10.42 20.65 -6.25
C ALA A 436 -11.95 20.54 -6.38
N ILE A 437 -12.44 19.57 -7.21
CA ILE A 437 -13.86 19.29 -7.41
C ILE A 437 -14.47 18.61 -6.18
N LEU A 438 -13.69 17.81 -5.44
CA LEU A 438 -14.14 17.09 -4.25
C LEU A 438 -14.57 18.10 -3.17
N ARG A 439 -15.81 17.93 -2.65
CA ARG A 439 -16.38 18.82 -1.64
C ARG A 439 -16.10 18.33 -0.21
N ASN A 440 -16.13 17.03 0.00
CA ASN A 440 -16.06 16.41 1.32
C ASN A 440 -14.60 16.08 1.67
N HIS A 441 -13.93 17.04 2.31
CA HIS A 441 -12.56 16.89 2.82
C HIS A 441 -12.58 16.66 4.33
N ILE A 442 -11.53 16.06 4.87
CA ILE A 442 -11.34 15.88 6.31
C ILE A 442 -11.10 17.27 6.93
N PRO A 443 -11.96 17.71 7.87
CA PRO A 443 -11.82 19.03 8.50
C PRO A 443 -10.61 19.08 9.42
N ARG A 444 -10.15 20.29 9.73
CA ARG A 444 -9.13 20.51 10.78
C ARG A 444 -9.72 20.13 12.14
N MET A 445 -8.92 19.50 12.97
CA MET A 445 -9.29 19.26 14.37
C MET A 445 -9.17 20.58 15.14
N THR A 446 -10.27 21.09 15.68
CA THR A 446 -10.29 22.22 16.60
C THR A 446 -10.20 21.69 18.03
N ALA A 447 -9.60 22.48 18.95
CA ALA A 447 -9.41 22.11 20.36
C ALA A 447 -10.70 21.77 21.14
N LYS A 448 -11.88 21.97 20.52
CA LYS A 448 -13.20 21.55 21.07
C LYS A 448 -13.57 20.09 20.80
N THR A 449 -12.71 19.33 20.07
CA THR A 449 -12.99 17.94 19.66
C THR A 449 -12.10 16.93 20.40
N ILE A 450 -11.29 17.37 21.33
CA ILE A 450 -10.50 16.58 22.28
C ILE A 450 -11.22 16.62 23.64
#